data_587ee69bb6a8c1f6243d01e1ef2b3760
#
_entry.id   587ee69bb6a8c1f6243d01e1ef2b3760
#
_cell.length_a   1.000
_cell.length_b   1.000
_cell.length_c   1.000
_cell.angle_alpha   90.00
_cell.angle_beta   90.00
_cell.angle_gamma   90.00
#
_symmetry.space_group_name_H-M   'P 1'
#
loop_
_entity.id
_entity.type
_entity.pdbx_description
1 polymer ?
#
loop_
_entity_poly.entity_id
_entity_poly.type
_entity_poly.pdbx_seq_one_letter_code
_entity_poly.pdbx_strand_id
1 'polypeptide(L)'
;AFAAFTGARRNDQQVIRLIPRFAVLTFAASMGAFAVMEYAMITRDFSLAYVQKVGSWSTPALYNFAAVWSALEGSILMWVLVLAGYTLAVAYWVRKRMHDLIASWAMGVMFVVSAFFFLVSFFPANPFAAGAPGVLDGPGPNPLLQNHILVMFHPPILYLGYVGVTV
;
A
#
# COMPACT_ATOMS: atom_id res chain seq x y z
N ALA A 1 -0.25 -7.03 -14.82
CA ALA A 1 0.71 -8.08 -15.21
C ALA A 1 0.33 -8.71 -16.56
N PHE A 2 -0.81 -9.37 -16.68
CA PHE A 2 -1.22 -10.11 -17.90
C PHE A 2 -1.09 -9.26 -19.18
N ALA A 3 -1.66 -8.05 -19.20
CA ALA A 3 -1.57 -7.14 -20.35
C ALA A 3 -0.11 -6.77 -20.70
N ALA A 4 0.76 -6.60 -19.71
CA ALA A 4 2.16 -6.28 -19.96
C ALA A 4 2.90 -7.45 -20.62
N PHE A 5 2.75 -8.67 -20.10
CA PHE A 5 3.40 -9.86 -20.66
C PHE A 5 2.84 -10.28 -22.02
N THR A 6 1.52 -10.25 -22.21
CA THR A 6 0.91 -10.60 -23.51
C THR A 6 1.20 -9.56 -24.56
N GLY A 7 1.13 -8.27 -24.20
CA GLY A 7 1.49 -7.17 -25.09
C GLY A 7 2.95 -7.24 -25.52
N ALA A 8 3.87 -7.45 -24.58
CA ALA A 8 5.29 -7.61 -24.88
C ALA A 8 5.56 -8.84 -25.76
N ARG A 9 4.98 -10.02 -25.40
CA ARG A 9 5.20 -11.27 -26.16
C ARG A 9 4.65 -11.22 -27.58
N ARG A 10 3.52 -10.54 -27.79
CA ARG A 10 2.86 -10.43 -29.10
C ARG A 10 3.24 -9.16 -29.86
N ASN A 11 4.06 -8.30 -29.26
CA ASN A 11 4.38 -6.96 -29.74
C ASN A 11 3.11 -6.13 -30.07
N ASP A 12 2.05 -6.32 -29.24
CA ASP A 12 0.77 -5.64 -29.42
C ASP A 12 0.79 -4.26 -28.78
N GLN A 13 0.98 -3.26 -29.60
CA GLN A 13 1.08 -1.86 -29.18
C GLN A 13 -0.22 -1.33 -28.55
N GLN A 14 -1.40 -1.88 -28.91
CA GLN A 14 -2.66 -1.46 -28.31
C GLN A 14 -2.74 -1.89 -26.84
N VAL A 15 -2.32 -3.13 -26.56
CA VAL A 15 -2.28 -3.68 -25.20
C VAL A 15 -1.19 -2.99 -24.35
N ILE A 16 -0.02 -2.74 -24.94
CA ILE A 16 1.10 -2.05 -24.26
C ILE A 16 0.69 -0.63 -23.80
N ARG A 17 -0.09 0.10 -24.60
CA ARG A 17 -0.60 1.44 -24.24
C ARG A 17 -1.53 1.45 -23.01
N LEU A 18 -2.03 0.31 -22.57
CA LEU A 18 -2.86 0.21 -21.36
C LEU A 18 -2.02 0.17 -20.08
N ILE A 19 -0.73 -0.20 -20.16
CA ILE A 19 0.16 -0.38 -19.00
C ILE A 19 0.18 0.86 -18.10
N PRO A 20 0.41 2.10 -18.59
CA PRO A 20 0.39 3.29 -17.73
C PRO A 20 -0.97 3.55 -17.08
N ARG A 21 -2.08 3.21 -17.77
CA ARG A 21 -3.42 3.35 -17.19
C ARG A 21 -3.63 2.40 -16.00
N PHE A 22 -3.14 1.15 -16.13
CA PHE A 22 -3.17 0.21 -15.01
C PHE A 22 -2.29 0.66 -13.85
N ALA A 23 -1.13 1.27 -14.10
CA ALA A 23 -0.29 1.83 -13.04
C ALA A 23 -1.02 2.97 -12.28
N VAL A 24 -1.70 3.87 -13.00
CA VAL A 24 -2.53 4.93 -12.39
C VAL A 24 -3.65 4.33 -11.55
N LEU A 25 -4.39 3.35 -12.08
CA LEU A 25 -5.49 2.70 -11.36
C LEU A 25 -4.99 1.98 -10.09
N THR A 26 -3.86 1.27 -10.20
CA THR A 26 -3.24 0.59 -9.05
C THR A 26 -2.86 1.59 -7.97
N PHE A 27 -2.22 2.69 -8.33
CA PHE A 27 -1.85 3.73 -7.38
C PHE A 27 -3.07 4.41 -6.76
N ALA A 28 -4.07 4.77 -7.56
CA ALA A 28 -5.29 5.41 -7.07
C ALA A 28 -6.06 4.49 -6.10
N ALA A 29 -6.17 3.19 -6.40
CA ALA A 29 -6.79 2.22 -5.52
C ALA A 29 -6.02 2.06 -4.21
N SER A 30 -4.68 1.96 -4.26
CA SER A 30 -3.82 1.86 -3.07
C SER A 30 -3.92 3.11 -2.20
N MET A 31 -3.90 4.30 -2.81
CA MET A 31 -4.06 5.57 -2.13
C MET A 31 -5.45 5.67 -1.48
N GLY A 32 -6.50 5.27 -2.19
CA GLY A 32 -7.86 5.24 -1.65
C GLY A 32 -7.99 4.31 -0.46
N ALA A 33 -7.44 3.09 -0.54
CA ALA A 33 -7.45 2.14 0.58
C ALA A 33 -6.68 2.69 1.79
N PHE A 34 -5.50 3.27 1.57
CA PHE A 34 -4.71 3.89 2.63
C PHE A 34 -5.45 5.06 3.29
N ALA A 35 -6.07 5.95 2.48
CA ALA A 35 -6.84 7.09 2.98
C ALA A 35 -8.08 6.65 3.78
N VAL A 36 -8.76 5.58 3.38
CA VAL A 36 -9.87 4.99 4.16
C VAL A 36 -9.39 4.45 5.50
N MET A 37 -8.23 3.80 5.54
CA MET A 37 -7.65 3.30 6.78
C MET A 37 -7.23 4.43 7.71
N GLU A 38 -6.60 5.49 7.17
CA GLU A 38 -6.29 6.72 7.92
C GLU A 38 -7.54 7.36 8.49
N TYR A 39 -8.58 7.46 7.68
CA TYR A 39 -9.87 8.00 8.14
C TYR A 39 -10.45 7.17 9.30
N ALA A 40 -10.43 5.83 9.19
CA ALA A 40 -10.90 4.94 10.23
C ALA A 40 -10.08 5.11 11.53
N MET A 41 -8.76 5.26 11.43
CA MET A 41 -7.89 5.51 12.58
C MET A 41 -8.17 6.88 13.23
N ILE A 42 -8.29 7.94 12.43
CA ILE A 42 -8.56 9.30 12.93
C ILE A 42 -9.93 9.37 13.61
N THR A 43 -10.95 8.76 13.02
CA THR A 43 -12.32 8.72 13.58
C THR A 43 -12.46 7.68 14.69
N ARG A 44 -11.45 6.85 14.91
CA ARG A 44 -11.46 5.75 15.89
C ARG A 44 -12.63 4.79 15.66
N ASP A 45 -12.75 4.34 14.39
CA ASP A 45 -13.80 3.41 13.99
C ASP A 45 -13.48 1.99 14.49
N PHE A 46 -13.85 1.73 15.72
CA PHE A 46 -13.68 0.42 16.37
C PHE A 46 -14.56 -0.70 15.77
N SER A 47 -15.25 -0.46 14.66
CA SER A 47 -15.88 -1.55 13.90
C SER A 47 -14.83 -2.42 13.16
N LEU A 48 -13.62 -1.90 12.97
CA LEU A 48 -12.51 -2.59 12.32
C LEU A 48 -11.58 -3.24 13.34
N ALA A 49 -11.22 -4.50 13.10
CA ALA A 49 -10.30 -5.25 13.95
C ALA A 49 -8.93 -4.57 14.11
N TYR A 50 -8.44 -3.94 13.03
CA TYR A 50 -7.18 -3.20 13.07
C TYR A 50 -7.24 -2.00 14.02
N VAL A 51 -8.32 -1.23 14.00
CA VAL A 51 -8.52 -0.09 14.90
C VAL A 51 -8.66 -0.56 16.34
N GLN A 52 -9.33 -1.69 16.59
CA GLN A 52 -9.39 -2.33 17.92
C GLN A 52 -8.01 -2.75 18.43
N LYS A 53 -7.10 -3.14 17.52
CA LYS A 53 -5.75 -3.64 17.84
C LYS A 53 -4.77 -2.53 18.19
N VAL A 54 -4.79 -1.40 17.48
CA VAL A 54 -3.77 -0.36 17.57
C VAL A 54 -4.33 1.05 17.85
N GLY A 55 -5.64 1.23 17.81
CA GLY A 55 -6.29 2.50 18.14
C GLY A 55 -6.52 2.64 19.63
N SER A 56 -6.61 3.87 20.14
CA SER A 56 -7.11 4.19 21.48
C SER A 56 -7.55 5.64 21.59
N TRP A 57 -8.52 5.91 22.43
CA TRP A 57 -8.92 7.27 22.79
C TRP A 57 -7.82 8.03 23.53
N SER A 58 -6.97 7.31 24.28
CA SER A 58 -5.84 7.89 25.01
C SER A 58 -4.65 8.27 24.13
N THR A 59 -4.56 7.73 22.90
CA THR A 59 -3.47 8.04 21.98
C THR A 59 -3.64 9.43 21.39
N PRO A 60 -2.62 10.35 21.52
CA PRO A 60 -2.68 11.66 20.90
C PRO A 60 -2.83 11.58 19.38
N ALA A 61 -3.56 12.54 18.79
CA ALA A 61 -3.95 12.50 17.36
C ALA A 61 -2.80 12.27 16.40
N LEU A 62 -1.64 12.91 16.66
CA LEU A 62 -0.44 12.75 15.84
C LEU A 62 0.05 11.30 15.80
N TYR A 63 0.08 10.62 16.96
CA TYR A 63 0.53 9.24 17.06
C TYR A 63 -0.55 8.25 16.63
N ASN A 64 -1.82 8.62 16.73
CA ASN A 64 -2.92 7.85 16.20
C ASN A 64 -2.86 7.80 14.65
N PHE A 65 -2.48 8.90 14.00
CA PHE A 65 -2.18 8.91 12.57
C PHE A 65 -1.04 7.92 12.24
N ALA A 66 0.08 7.96 12.98
CA ALA A 66 1.19 7.04 12.77
C ALA A 66 0.86 5.56 13.12
N ALA A 67 -0.21 5.31 13.87
CA ALA A 67 -0.62 3.98 14.24
C ALA A 67 -1.08 3.14 13.04
N VAL A 68 -1.42 3.75 11.88
CA VAL A 68 -1.75 3.03 10.65
C VAL A 68 -0.63 2.07 10.23
N TRP A 69 0.63 2.42 10.44
CA TRP A 69 1.75 1.53 10.10
C TRP A 69 2.45 0.91 11.32
N SER A 70 1.81 0.94 12.49
CA SER A 70 2.40 0.41 13.72
C SER A 70 2.28 -1.11 13.89
N ALA A 71 1.46 -1.76 13.06
CA ALA A 71 1.29 -3.21 13.05
C ALA A 71 1.27 -3.77 11.63
N LEU A 72 1.30 -5.11 11.51
CA LEU A 72 1.52 -5.83 10.27
C LEU A 72 0.57 -5.41 9.14
N GLU A 73 -0.72 -5.38 9.40
CA GLU A 73 -1.75 -5.18 8.37
C GLU A 73 -1.64 -3.80 7.73
N GLY A 74 -1.48 -2.76 8.55
CA GLY A 74 -1.30 -1.40 8.07
C GLY A 74 0.07 -1.15 7.45
N SER A 75 1.12 -1.83 7.96
CA SER A 75 2.46 -1.82 7.37
C SER A 75 2.45 -2.38 5.95
N ILE A 76 1.75 -3.50 5.72
CA ILE A 76 1.59 -4.09 4.37
C ILE A 76 0.79 -3.13 3.47
N LEU A 77 -0.24 -2.48 4.00
CA LEU A 77 -1.01 -1.50 3.22
C LEU A 77 -0.14 -0.31 2.78
N MET A 78 0.74 0.20 3.66
CA MET A 78 1.72 1.23 3.30
C MET A 78 2.73 0.72 2.28
N TRP A 79 3.20 -0.52 2.40
CA TRP A 79 4.08 -1.15 1.42
C TRP A 79 3.46 -1.19 0.03
N VAL A 80 2.20 -1.62 -0.04
CA VAL A 80 1.42 -1.64 -1.29
C VAL A 80 1.33 -0.24 -1.91
N LEU A 81 1.07 0.79 -1.10
CA LEU A 81 0.99 2.17 -1.56
C LEU A 81 2.33 2.65 -2.14
N VAL A 82 3.44 2.41 -1.44
CA VAL A 82 4.79 2.80 -1.88
C VAL A 82 5.16 2.08 -3.18
N LEU A 83 4.91 0.77 -3.26
CA LEU A 83 5.16 -0.03 -4.46
C LEU A 83 4.32 0.44 -5.65
N ALA A 84 3.05 0.77 -5.43
CA ALA A 84 2.19 1.33 -6.47
C ALA A 84 2.69 2.71 -6.93
N GLY A 85 3.21 3.53 -6.01
CA GLY A 85 3.86 4.80 -6.31
C GLY A 85 5.10 4.63 -7.20
N TYR A 86 5.98 3.69 -6.87
CA TYR A 86 7.12 3.36 -7.72
C TYR A 86 6.70 2.80 -9.08
N THR A 87 5.71 1.91 -9.10
CA THR A 87 5.17 1.36 -10.36
C THR A 87 4.64 2.48 -11.26
N LEU A 88 3.94 3.45 -10.69
CA LEU A 88 3.46 4.63 -11.42
C LEU A 88 4.62 5.52 -11.90
N ALA A 89 5.61 5.77 -11.04
CA ALA A 89 6.78 6.58 -11.40
C ALA A 89 7.57 5.97 -12.56
N VAL A 90 7.83 4.64 -12.51
CA VAL A 90 8.48 3.91 -13.60
C VAL A 90 7.62 3.95 -14.87
N ALA A 91 6.31 3.69 -14.77
CA ALA A 91 5.41 3.75 -15.92
C ALA A 91 5.43 5.14 -16.59
N TYR A 92 5.48 6.21 -15.79
CA TYR A 92 5.61 7.57 -16.29
C TYR A 92 6.97 7.82 -16.97
N TRP A 93 8.04 7.33 -16.37
CA TRP A 93 9.40 7.51 -16.90
C TRP A 93 9.60 6.76 -18.22
N VAL A 94 9.11 5.51 -18.30
CA VAL A 94 9.26 4.69 -19.51
C VAL A 94 8.15 4.90 -20.55
N ARG A 95 7.15 5.77 -20.31
CA ARG A 95 5.96 5.92 -21.17
C ARG A 95 6.27 6.18 -22.66
N LYS A 96 7.36 6.89 -22.92
CA LYS A 96 7.83 7.17 -24.31
C LYS A 96 8.60 6.00 -24.93
N ARG A 97 9.00 5.02 -24.11
CA ARG A 97 9.75 3.82 -24.50
C ARG A 97 8.95 2.53 -24.35
N MET A 98 7.61 2.63 -24.19
CA MET A 98 6.75 1.44 -24.00
C MET A 98 6.74 0.50 -25.22
N HIS A 99 7.20 0.97 -26.40
CA HIS A 99 7.46 0.12 -27.55
C HIS A 99 8.69 -0.78 -27.36
N ASP A 100 9.56 -0.47 -26.41
CA ASP A 100 10.66 -1.31 -26.00
C ASP A 100 10.12 -2.50 -25.18
N LEU A 101 10.42 -3.71 -25.63
CA LEU A 101 9.99 -4.94 -25.00
C LEU A 101 10.49 -5.03 -23.55
N ILE A 102 11.71 -4.57 -23.28
CA ILE A 102 12.32 -4.59 -21.94
C ILE A 102 11.46 -3.77 -20.97
N ALA A 103 11.03 -2.56 -21.36
CA ALA A 103 10.18 -1.72 -20.53
C ALA A 103 8.85 -2.40 -20.20
N SER A 104 8.23 -3.04 -21.19
CA SER A 104 6.96 -3.78 -20.99
C SER A 104 7.13 -4.99 -20.09
N TRP A 105 8.22 -5.77 -20.23
CA TRP A 105 8.53 -6.90 -19.35
C TRP A 105 8.79 -6.44 -17.91
N ALA A 106 9.59 -5.39 -17.72
CA ALA A 106 9.85 -4.81 -16.40
C ALA A 106 8.55 -4.40 -15.70
N MET A 107 7.67 -3.68 -16.40
CA MET A 107 6.35 -3.34 -15.87
C MET A 107 5.51 -4.57 -15.52
N GLY A 108 5.60 -5.63 -16.33
CA GLY A 108 4.94 -6.91 -16.06
C GLY A 108 5.39 -7.51 -14.71
N VAL A 109 6.69 -7.54 -14.47
CA VAL A 109 7.27 -8.02 -13.20
C VAL A 109 6.80 -7.16 -12.02
N MET A 110 6.85 -5.84 -12.14
CA MET A 110 6.38 -4.93 -11.09
C MET A 110 4.90 -5.17 -10.74
N PHE A 111 4.06 -5.41 -11.73
CA PHE A 111 2.65 -5.75 -11.49
C PHE A 111 2.47 -7.14 -10.83
N VAL A 112 3.35 -8.10 -11.10
CA VAL A 112 3.32 -9.41 -10.39
C VAL A 112 3.66 -9.22 -8.91
N VAL A 113 4.74 -8.47 -8.62
CA VAL A 113 5.12 -8.14 -7.25
C VAL A 113 4.00 -7.37 -6.54
N SER A 114 3.42 -6.38 -7.21
CA SER A 114 2.26 -5.63 -6.68
C SER A 114 1.08 -6.56 -6.38
N ALA A 115 0.74 -7.47 -7.30
CA ALA A 115 -0.35 -8.43 -7.11
C ALA A 115 -0.10 -9.34 -5.90
N PHE A 116 1.13 -9.79 -5.69
CA PHE A 116 1.49 -10.57 -4.50
C PHE A 116 1.19 -9.80 -3.22
N PHE A 117 1.65 -8.56 -3.08
CA PHE A 117 1.41 -7.76 -1.88
C PHE A 117 -0.08 -7.38 -1.71
N PHE A 118 -0.81 -7.17 -2.79
CA PHE A 118 -2.27 -7.00 -2.72
C PHE A 118 -2.96 -8.25 -2.17
N LEU A 119 -2.54 -9.44 -2.60
CA LEU A 119 -3.09 -10.69 -2.09
C LEU A 119 -2.76 -10.87 -0.60
N VAL A 120 -1.54 -10.53 -0.17
CA VAL A 120 -1.16 -10.56 1.25
C VAL A 120 -2.04 -9.58 2.05
N SER A 121 -2.24 -8.36 1.57
CA SER A 121 -3.10 -7.36 2.23
C SER A 121 -4.58 -7.74 2.22
N PHE A 122 -5.04 -8.54 1.27
CA PHE A 122 -6.45 -8.93 1.16
C PHE A 122 -6.81 -10.16 2.01
N PHE A 123 -5.90 -11.13 2.12
CA PHE A 123 -6.17 -12.39 2.81
C PHE A 123 -5.53 -12.45 4.21
N PRO A 124 -4.21 -12.69 4.38
CA PRO A 124 -3.65 -12.91 5.72
C PRO A 124 -3.45 -11.62 6.53
N ALA A 125 -3.29 -10.48 5.89
CA ALA A 125 -3.03 -9.19 6.55
C ALA A 125 -4.09 -8.14 6.18
N ASN A 126 -5.37 -8.51 6.30
CA ASN A 126 -6.48 -7.65 5.93
C ASN A 126 -6.73 -6.56 6.99
N PRO A 127 -6.39 -5.28 6.72
CA PRO A 127 -6.60 -4.20 7.68
C PRO A 127 -8.08 -3.82 7.84
N PHE A 128 -8.94 -4.22 6.90
CA PHE A 128 -10.38 -3.93 6.88
C PHE A 128 -11.24 -5.08 7.43
N ALA A 129 -10.62 -6.06 8.08
CA ALA A 129 -11.38 -7.12 8.73
C ALA A 129 -12.31 -6.54 9.80
N ALA A 130 -13.53 -7.08 9.89
CA ALA A 130 -14.48 -6.67 10.90
C ALA A 130 -13.96 -6.99 12.31
N GLY A 131 -14.11 -6.04 13.22
CA GLY A 131 -13.74 -6.19 14.61
C GLY A 131 -14.80 -6.96 15.43
N ALA A 132 -14.46 -7.24 16.68
CA ALA A 132 -15.41 -7.83 17.63
C ALA A 132 -16.49 -6.79 17.98
N PRO A 133 -17.77 -7.22 18.13
CA PRO A 133 -18.84 -6.31 18.52
C PRO A 133 -18.67 -5.78 19.95
N GLY A 134 -19.07 -4.52 20.17
CA GLY A 134 -19.09 -3.91 21.50
C GLY A 134 -17.74 -3.39 22.01
N VAL A 135 -16.68 -3.47 21.24
CA VAL A 135 -15.39 -2.85 21.58
C VAL A 135 -15.46 -1.36 21.27
N LEU A 136 -15.24 -0.52 22.28
CA LEU A 136 -15.35 0.95 22.19
C LEU A 136 -14.00 1.66 22.37
N ASP A 137 -12.94 0.92 22.70
CA ASP A 137 -11.57 1.41 22.85
C ASP A 137 -10.59 0.26 22.65
N GLY A 138 -9.32 0.56 22.38
CA GLY A 138 -8.26 -0.40 22.21
C GLY A 138 -7.01 -0.04 23.04
N PRO A 139 -5.97 -0.89 23.01
CA PRO A 139 -4.75 -0.70 23.78
C PRO A 139 -3.85 0.44 23.27
N GLY A 140 -4.11 0.94 22.07
CA GLY A 140 -3.20 1.83 21.35
C GLY A 140 -2.04 1.09 20.69
N PRO A 141 -1.12 1.82 20.05
CA PRO A 141 0.08 1.25 19.47
C PRO A 141 1.02 0.67 20.53
N ASN A 142 2.00 -0.14 20.10
CA ASN A 142 2.99 -0.72 21.01
C ASN A 142 3.61 0.36 21.92
N PRO A 143 3.60 0.18 23.26
CA PRO A 143 4.12 1.18 24.21
C PRO A 143 5.57 1.62 23.98
N LEU A 144 6.42 0.76 23.40
CA LEU A 144 7.79 1.09 23.03
C LEU A 144 7.89 2.07 21.85
N LEU A 145 6.85 2.15 21.04
CA LEU A 145 6.77 3.02 19.85
C LEU A 145 5.85 4.23 20.11
N GLN A 146 5.01 4.14 21.12
CA GLN A 146 4.01 5.14 21.43
C GLN A 146 4.68 6.45 21.87
N ASN A 147 4.18 7.57 21.32
CA ASN A 147 4.63 8.92 21.68
C ASN A 147 6.11 9.24 21.34
N HIS A 148 6.75 8.45 20.47
CA HIS A 148 8.09 8.77 19.97
C HIS A 148 8.02 9.35 18.56
N ILE A 149 8.59 10.52 18.33
CA ILE A 149 8.51 11.23 17.05
C ILE A 149 9.02 10.42 15.85
N LEU A 150 9.97 9.52 16.06
CA LEU A 150 10.51 8.67 15.00
C LEU A 150 9.48 7.69 14.42
N VAL A 151 8.40 7.36 15.14
CA VAL A 151 7.34 6.50 14.59
C VAL A 151 6.68 7.12 13.36
N MET A 152 6.70 8.46 13.26
CA MET A 152 6.16 9.20 12.11
C MET A 152 7.00 9.06 10.86
N PHE A 153 8.32 9.04 10.99
CA PHE A 153 9.22 9.20 9.84
C PHE A 153 10.02 7.93 9.53
N HIS A 154 10.47 7.21 10.55
CA HIS A 154 11.37 6.09 10.36
C HIS A 154 10.76 4.94 9.55
N PRO A 155 9.56 4.41 9.86
CA PRO A 155 8.97 3.34 9.07
C PRO A 155 8.65 3.76 7.63
N PRO A 156 8.03 4.92 7.34
CA PRO A 156 7.82 5.36 5.97
C PRO A 156 9.12 5.48 5.15
N ILE A 157 10.19 6.02 5.74
CA ILE A 157 11.48 6.14 5.06
C ILE A 157 12.09 4.75 4.79
N LEU A 158 11.98 3.81 5.75
CA LEU A 158 12.40 2.43 5.54
C LEU A 158 11.64 1.77 4.40
N TYR A 159 10.32 1.96 4.32
CA TYR A 159 9.51 1.40 3.21
C TYR A 159 9.91 2.00 1.87
N LEU A 160 10.17 3.30 1.79
CA LEU A 160 10.72 3.90 0.58
C LEU A 160 12.04 3.24 0.16
N GLY A 161 12.94 2.99 1.10
CA GLY A 161 14.21 2.30 0.83
C GLY A 161 14.03 0.85 0.38
N TYR A 162 13.35 0.03 1.21
CA TYR A 162 13.22 -1.42 0.94
C TYR A 162 12.38 -1.71 -0.30
N VAL A 163 11.26 -1.01 -0.48
CA VAL A 163 10.43 -1.18 -1.68
C VAL A 163 11.16 -0.66 -2.91
N GLY A 164 11.94 0.43 -2.77
CA GLY A 164 12.74 0.98 -3.85
C GLY A 164 13.77 -0.02 -4.43
N VAL A 165 14.29 -0.92 -3.61
CA VAL A 165 15.22 -1.98 -4.06
C VAL A 165 14.53 -3.01 -4.97
N THR A 166 13.20 -3.12 -4.94
CA THR A 166 12.44 -4.05 -5.80
C THR A 166 12.15 -3.48 -7.20
N VAL A 167 12.53 -2.24 -7.46
CA VAL A 167 12.28 -1.47 -8.68
C VAL A 167 13.56 -1.22 -9.45
#